data_12e241cc442dacf6c7fecfb10a676167
#
_entry.id   12e241cc442dacf6c7fecfb10a676167
#
_cell.length_a   1.000
_cell.length_b   1.000
_cell.length_c   1.000
_cell.angle_alpha   90.00
_cell.angle_beta   90.00
_cell.angle_gamma   90.00
#
_symmetry.space_group_name_H-M   'P 1'
#
loop_
_entity.id
_entity.type
_entity.pdbx_description
1 polymer ?
#
loop_
_entity_poly.entity_id
_entity_poly.type
_entity_poly.pdbx_seq_one_letter_code
_entity_poly.pdbx_strand_id
1 'polypeptide(L)'
;MANIKPAEISAIIRNQLTGSKVGPSLDEVGTVLQVGDGIARVYGLSNVQYGELVQFDNGMEGIVLNLEEDNVGVVLLGPSKEIKEGDTVKRTNRIASINVGEGVVGRVVNTLGQPIDGKGKIEGKLYEMPLERKAPGVIYRQPVNEPLQTGIKSIDAMIPVGRGQRELVIGDRQTGKTTVCIDTILNQKEFFDAGEPVYCIYVAIGQKASTVAAIAKVLEEKGALDYTTIVAANASDPAPMQVYAPFAGAAIGEFFRDTGRPALIIYDDLSKQAVAYREVSLLLRRPPGREAYPGDVFYLHSRLLERAAKVINDDDIAKNMNDLPEELKPIVKGGGSLTSLPIIETQAGDVSAYIPTNVISITDGQIFLESDLFNSGVRPAINVGISVSRVGGSAQIKSMKKVAGTLKLDQAQFRELQAFAKFGSDLDPVTLGVIEKGKRNVEILKQAQNDPFKVEDQVSIIYLGSKDLLKAVPVDKIKEFEKKYIELLNLKHKKILSQIKQGKLTDEITSTLEKVASELTATYE
;
A
#
# COMPACT_ATOMS: atom_id res chain seq x y z
N MET A 1 13.93 33.61 18.24
CA MET A 1 14.16 32.87 19.50
C MET A 1 13.31 33.53 20.58
N ALA A 2 12.18 32.94 20.90
CA ALA A 2 11.42 33.35 22.08
C ALA A 2 12.07 32.63 23.27
N ASN A 3 12.92 33.33 23.99
CA ASN A 3 13.44 32.85 25.26
C ASN A 3 12.26 32.79 26.24
N ILE A 4 11.91 31.62 26.70
CA ILE A 4 11.00 31.44 27.83
C ILE A 4 11.68 32.18 29.01
N LYS A 5 11.01 33.18 29.54
CA LYS A 5 11.59 34.01 30.61
C LYS A 5 11.66 33.18 31.89
N PRO A 6 12.79 33.19 32.61
CA PRO A 6 12.93 32.48 33.91
C PRO A 6 11.80 32.78 34.91
N ALA A 7 11.18 33.97 34.79
CA ALA A 7 10.06 34.38 35.61
C ALA A 7 8.77 33.56 35.36
N GLU A 8 8.52 33.08 34.12
CA GLU A 8 7.36 32.26 33.79
C GLU A 8 7.50 30.84 34.34
N ILE A 9 8.72 30.28 34.26
CA ILE A 9 9.04 29.01 34.89
C ILE A 9 8.86 29.08 36.42
N SER A 10 9.32 30.14 37.02
CA SER A 10 9.18 30.36 38.47
C SER A 10 7.73 30.53 38.94
N ALA A 11 6.88 31.14 38.11
CA ALA A 11 5.46 31.30 38.41
C ALA A 11 4.69 29.93 38.32
N ILE A 12 5.05 29.11 37.34
CA ILE A 12 4.47 27.76 37.17
C ILE A 12 4.91 26.86 38.34
N ILE A 13 6.18 26.86 38.70
CA ILE A 13 6.72 26.10 39.84
C ILE A 13 6.04 26.49 41.13
N ARG A 14 5.82 27.80 41.39
CA ARG A 14 5.10 28.29 42.58
C ARG A 14 3.66 27.79 42.62
N ASN A 15 2.95 27.81 41.49
CA ASN A 15 1.56 27.33 41.42
C ASN A 15 1.46 25.79 41.64
N GLN A 16 2.41 25.02 41.14
CA GLN A 16 2.48 23.59 41.39
C GLN A 16 2.80 23.22 42.84
N LEU A 17 3.68 23.97 43.49
CA LEU A 17 4.02 23.76 44.91
C LEU A 17 2.89 24.11 45.87
N THR A 18 2.01 25.04 45.49
CA THR A 18 0.85 25.43 46.33
C THR A 18 -0.42 24.62 46.10
N GLY A 19 -0.48 23.79 45.02
CA GLY A 19 -1.65 22.99 44.63
C GLY A 19 -1.60 21.50 44.97
N SER A 20 -0.47 20.93 45.44
CA SER A 20 -0.33 19.50 45.65
C SER A 20 -1.00 19.00 46.95
N LYS A 21 -2.24 18.52 46.84
CA LYS A 21 -2.81 17.54 47.76
C LYS A 21 -2.29 16.15 47.34
N VAL A 22 -1.37 15.61 48.12
CA VAL A 22 -0.79 14.28 47.95
C VAL A 22 -1.83 13.21 48.17
N GLY A 23 -2.19 12.44 47.15
CA GLY A 23 -2.87 11.15 47.21
C GLY A 23 -1.99 10.08 46.56
N PRO A 24 -2.08 8.77 46.91
CA PRO A 24 -1.14 7.74 46.50
C PRO A 24 -1.47 7.17 45.12
N SER A 25 -1.12 7.90 44.08
CA SER A 25 -0.69 7.44 42.77
C SER A 25 -0.03 8.64 42.10
N LEU A 26 1.30 8.62 42.07
CA LEU A 26 2.11 9.62 41.41
C LEU A 26 2.00 9.42 39.88
N ASP A 27 0.87 9.78 39.32
CA ASP A 27 0.78 10.03 37.90
C ASP A 27 1.65 11.26 37.63
N GLU A 28 2.71 11.10 36.82
CA GLU A 28 3.55 12.22 36.43
C GLU A 28 2.73 13.19 35.59
N VAL A 29 2.62 14.42 36.05
CA VAL A 29 1.75 15.44 35.48
C VAL A 29 2.60 16.58 34.93
N GLY A 30 2.34 16.96 33.69
CA GLY A 30 2.94 18.12 33.04
C GLY A 30 1.93 19.25 32.83
N THR A 31 2.45 20.40 32.43
CA THR A 31 1.64 21.60 32.12
C THR A 31 1.94 22.08 30.72
N VAL A 32 0.91 22.41 29.94
CA VAL A 32 1.06 22.97 28.60
C VAL A 32 1.66 24.36 28.68
N LEU A 33 2.84 24.53 28.10
CA LEU A 33 3.51 25.84 27.99
C LEU A 33 3.06 26.62 26.77
N GLN A 34 2.82 25.90 25.67
CA GLN A 34 2.44 26.48 24.39
C GLN A 34 1.66 25.43 23.58
N VAL A 35 0.66 25.84 22.87
CA VAL A 35 -0.09 25.00 21.93
C VAL A 35 -0.37 25.76 20.63
N GLY A 36 -0.27 25.06 19.51
CA GLY A 36 -0.58 25.61 18.19
C GLY A 36 -0.28 24.60 17.09
N ASP A 37 -1.03 24.68 16.00
CA ASP A 37 -0.82 23.90 14.77
C ASP A 37 -0.66 22.38 14.97
N GLY A 38 -1.40 21.79 15.90
CA GLY A 38 -1.38 20.36 16.18
C GLY A 38 -0.21 19.91 17.09
N ILE A 39 0.52 20.84 17.71
CA ILE A 39 1.63 20.55 18.63
C ILE A 39 1.41 21.25 19.96
N ALA A 40 1.75 20.58 21.06
CA ALA A 40 1.87 21.15 22.39
C ALA A 40 3.28 21.01 22.92
N ARG A 41 3.78 22.05 23.61
CA ARG A 41 4.98 21.99 24.42
C ARG A 41 4.56 21.87 25.87
N VAL A 42 5.06 20.84 26.52
CA VAL A 42 4.68 20.45 27.89
C VAL A 42 5.88 20.48 28.79
N TYR A 43 5.75 21.08 29.96
CA TYR A 43 6.73 21.11 31.03
C TYR A 43 6.40 20.05 32.09
N GLY A 44 7.38 19.43 32.70
CA GLY A 44 7.22 18.60 33.90
C GLY A 44 7.03 17.11 33.67
N LEU A 45 7.12 16.61 32.43
CA LEU A 45 7.10 15.19 32.09
C LEU A 45 8.51 14.62 31.98
N SER A 46 9.27 14.59 33.09
CA SER A 46 10.72 14.32 33.09
C SER A 46 11.08 12.86 32.74
N ASN A 47 10.17 11.92 33.00
CA ASN A 47 10.41 10.47 32.77
C ASN A 47 9.65 9.93 31.56
N VAL A 48 8.97 10.78 30.78
CA VAL A 48 8.22 10.35 29.58
C VAL A 48 9.18 9.83 28.52
N GLN A 49 8.72 8.83 27.77
CA GLN A 49 9.51 8.22 26.71
C GLN A 49 9.11 8.76 25.33
N TYR A 50 10.03 8.70 24.36
CA TYR A 50 9.73 8.95 22.97
C TYR A 50 8.68 7.92 22.45
N GLY A 51 7.63 8.41 21.77
CA GLY A 51 6.54 7.57 21.29
C GLY A 51 5.49 7.22 22.33
N GLU A 52 5.63 7.70 23.58
CA GLU A 52 4.63 7.47 24.63
C GLU A 52 3.40 8.34 24.41
N LEU A 53 2.23 7.78 24.69
CA LEU A 53 0.97 8.51 24.73
C LEU A 53 0.87 9.34 26.01
N VAL A 54 0.42 10.56 25.88
CA VAL A 54 0.04 11.45 26.98
C VAL A 54 -1.43 11.86 26.81
N GLN A 55 -2.10 12.08 27.92
CA GLN A 55 -3.51 12.46 27.94
C GLN A 55 -3.69 13.86 28.53
N PHE A 56 -4.42 14.69 27.81
CA PHE A 56 -4.84 16.03 28.24
C PHE A 56 -6.12 15.96 29.08
N ASP A 57 -6.40 16.98 29.89
CA ASP A 57 -7.57 17.02 30.78
C ASP A 57 -8.92 16.87 30.06
N ASN A 58 -9.00 17.28 28.81
CA ASN A 58 -10.20 17.10 27.96
C ASN A 58 -10.35 15.68 27.39
N GLY A 59 -9.44 14.74 27.75
CA GLY A 59 -9.43 13.37 27.25
C GLY A 59 -8.73 13.19 25.90
N MET A 60 -8.21 14.26 25.29
CA MET A 60 -7.44 14.15 24.05
C MET A 60 -6.10 13.46 24.32
N GLU A 61 -5.65 12.65 23.36
CA GLU A 61 -4.36 11.99 23.41
C GLU A 61 -3.33 12.73 22.53
N GLY A 62 -2.06 12.63 22.90
CA GLY A 62 -0.94 13.12 22.12
C GLY A 62 0.22 12.15 22.18
N ILE A 63 1.11 12.20 21.19
CA ILE A 63 2.33 11.39 21.11
C ILE A 63 3.55 12.26 21.35
N VAL A 64 4.43 11.80 22.24
CA VAL A 64 5.69 12.46 22.54
C VAL A 64 6.69 12.24 21.42
N LEU A 65 7.14 13.30 20.75
CA LEU A 65 8.08 13.22 19.61
C LEU A 65 9.37 14.01 19.82
N ASN A 66 9.45 14.87 20.81
CA ASN A 66 10.66 15.61 21.10
C ASN A 66 10.88 15.67 22.61
N LEU A 67 12.10 15.32 23.04
CA LEU A 67 12.53 15.38 24.43
C LEU A 67 13.63 16.42 24.53
N GLU A 68 13.31 17.56 25.16
CA GLU A 68 14.27 18.62 25.45
C GLU A 68 14.53 18.67 26.95
N GLU A 69 15.57 19.36 27.38
CA GLU A 69 15.97 19.43 28.78
C GLU A 69 14.88 20.01 29.70
N ASP A 70 14.18 21.04 29.20
CA ASP A 70 13.16 21.78 29.96
C ASP A 70 11.72 21.50 29.54
N ASN A 71 11.50 20.84 28.39
CA ASN A 71 10.16 20.63 27.86
C ASN A 71 10.07 19.41 26.94
N VAL A 72 8.85 18.99 26.68
CA VAL A 72 8.53 17.87 25.83
C VAL A 72 7.66 18.35 24.68
N GLY A 73 8.02 18.01 23.44
CA GLY A 73 7.22 18.26 22.26
C GLY A 73 6.23 17.12 22.04
N VAL A 74 4.95 17.43 22.11
CA VAL A 74 3.83 16.49 21.95
C VAL A 74 3.06 16.84 20.70
N VAL A 75 2.84 15.87 19.81
CA VAL A 75 1.92 16.00 18.68
C VAL A 75 0.51 15.57 19.09
N LEU A 76 -0.47 16.39 18.75
CA LEU A 76 -1.84 16.18 19.16
C LEU A 76 -2.56 15.25 18.19
N LEU A 77 -3.26 14.27 18.69
CA LEU A 77 -4.07 13.34 17.89
C LEU A 77 -5.53 13.82 17.74
N GLY A 78 -5.71 15.14 17.70
CA GLY A 78 -7.00 15.80 17.56
C GLY A 78 -6.87 17.31 17.35
N PRO A 79 -7.99 18.04 17.33
CA PRO A 79 -8.00 19.47 17.05
C PRO A 79 -7.37 20.29 18.21
N SER A 80 -6.30 21.04 17.91
CA SER A 80 -5.55 21.84 18.89
C SER A 80 -6.38 22.94 19.58
N LYS A 81 -7.52 23.32 19.02
CA LYS A 81 -8.40 24.36 19.56
C LYS A 81 -8.99 24.04 20.93
N GLU A 82 -9.00 22.78 21.32
CA GLU A 82 -9.56 22.29 22.58
C GLU A 82 -8.55 22.32 23.73
N ILE A 83 -7.29 22.62 23.46
CA ILE A 83 -6.21 22.66 24.44
C ILE A 83 -5.76 24.10 24.61
N LYS A 84 -5.46 24.49 25.86
CA LYS A 84 -5.01 25.82 26.24
C LYS A 84 -3.69 25.77 26.98
N GLU A 85 -2.97 26.89 26.97
CA GLU A 85 -1.80 27.08 27.83
C GLU A 85 -2.24 27.00 29.31
N GLY A 86 -1.47 26.25 30.10
CA GLY A 86 -1.79 25.96 31.49
C GLY A 86 -2.60 24.68 31.71
N ASP A 87 -3.13 24.04 30.67
CA ASP A 87 -3.83 22.76 30.81
C ASP A 87 -2.88 21.69 31.32
N THR A 88 -3.46 20.71 32.02
CA THR A 88 -2.74 19.60 32.60
C THR A 88 -2.60 18.45 31.60
N VAL A 89 -1.42 17.84 31.58
CA VAL A 89 -1.13 16.67 30.75
C VAL A 89 -0.64 15.52 31.64
N LYS A 90 -1.26 14.35 31.51
CA LYS A 90 -0.92 13.16 32.27
C LYS A 90 -0.13 12.17 31.41
N ARG A 91 0.90 11.60 31.98
CA ARG A 91 1.61 10.47 31.43
C ARG A 91 0.74 9.22 31.47
N THR A 92 0.69 8.46 30.38
CA THR A 92 -0.10 7.22 30.34
C THR A 92 0.74 5.97 30.59
N ASN A 93 2.07 6.05 30.52
CA ASN A 93 2.99 4.90 30.53
C ASN A 93 2.71 3.88 29.41
N ARG A 94 2.03 4.30 28.33
CA ARG A 94 1.69 3.45 27.18
C ARG A 94 2.34 4.03 25.92
N ILE A 95 2.97 3.16 25.15
CA ILE A 95 3.43 3.53 23.80
C ILE A 95 2.23 3.65 22.87
N ALA A 96 2.29 4.56 21.91
CA ALA A 96 1.22 4.78 20.94
C ALA A 96 0.83 3.47 20.24
N SER A 97 -0.42 3.06 20.42
CA SER A 97 -0.97 1.78 19.96
C SER A 97 -2.41 1.92 19.50
N ILE A 98 -2.88 0.95 18.73
CA ILE A 98 -4.28 0.83 18.33
C ILE A 98 -4.83 -0.56 18.67
N ASN A 99 -6.14 -0.63 18.83
CA ASN A 99 -6.84 -1.89 19.03
C ASN A 99 -7.19 -2.54 17.68
N VAL A 100 -6.72 -3.76 17.46
CA VAL A 100 -6.88 -4.52 16.21
C VAL A 100 -7.43 -5.91 16.50
N GLY A 101 -8.27 -6.42 15.61
CA GLY A 101 -8.82 -7.78 15.70
C GLY A 101 -9.68 -8.07 14.45
N GLU A 102 -10.38 -9.20 14.45
CA GLU A 102 -11.24 -9.59 13.33
C GLU A 102 -12.35 -8.56 13.03
N GLY A 103 -12.84 -7.88 14.06
CA GLY A 103 -13.93 -6.92 13.93
C GLY A 103 -13.59 -5.63 13.17
N VAL A 104 -12.30 -5.39 12.85
CA VAL A 104 -11.91 -4.23 12.02
C VAL A 104 -12.13 -4.47 10.52
N VAL A 105 -12.32 -5.71 10.10
CA VAL A 105 -12.59 -6.06 8.70
C VAL A 105 -13.97 -5.52 8.31
N GLY A 106 -14.08 -4.94 7.13
CA GLY A 106 -15.32 -4.33 6.66
C GLY A 106 -15.61 -2.94 7.23
N ARG A 107 -14.67 -2.36 8.00
CA ARG A 107 -14.86 -1.09 8.69
C ARG A 107 -14.00 0.02 8.07
N VAL A 108 -14.47 1.24 8.26
CA VAL A 108 -13.69 2.46 8.01
C VAL A 108 -13.32 3.07 9.36
N VAL A 109 -12.03 3.17 9.62
CA VAL A 109 -11.48 3.67 10.88
C VAL A 109 -10.57 4.88 10.66
N ASN A 110 -10.38 5.68 11.70
CA ASN A 110 -9.38 6.75 11.71
C ASN A 110 -7.99 6.21 12.11
N THR A 111 -7.01 7.10 12.21
CA THR A 111 -5.63 6.79 12.65
C THR A 111 -5.54 6.16 14.05
N LEU A 112 -6.52 6.41 14.92
CA LEU A 112 -6.61 5.86 16.27
C LEU A 112 -7.34 4.52 16.33
N GLY A 113 -7.73 3.94 15.18
CA GLY A 113 -8.52 2.72 15.11
C GLY A 113 -9.99 2.90 15.50
N GLN A 114 -10.46 4.13 15.63
CA GLN A 114 -11.86 4.42 15.95
C GLN A 114 -12.72 4.37 14.69
N PRO A 115 -13.89 3.72 14.73
CA PRO A 115 -14.78 3.63 13.58
C PRO A 115 -15.39 4.98 13.23
N ILE A 116 -15.36 5.32 11.94
CA ILE A 116 -15.92 6.56 11.39
C ILE A 116 -16.99 6.30 10.31
N ASP A 117 -17.41 5.05 10.18
CA ASP A 117 -18.38 4.57 9.17
C ASP A 117 -19.84 4.60 9.65
N GLY A 118 -20.10 5.05 10.87
CA GLY A 118 -21.44 5.08 11.45
C GLY A 118 -22.01 3.71 11.84
N LYS A 119 -21.25 2.62 11.71
CA LYS A 119 -21.70 1.25 12.02
C LYS A 119 -21.56 0.87 13.51
N GLY A 120 -21.31 1.83 14.40
CA GLY A 120 -21.14 1.59 15.83
C GLY A 120 -19.74 1.06 16.21
N LYS A 121 -19.60 0.59 17.44
CA LYS A 121 -18.32 0.08 17.97
C LYS A 121 -17.84 -1.16 17.22
N ILE A 122 -16.52 -1.36 17.18
CA ILE A 122 -15.92 -2.59 16.65
C ILE A 122 -16.19 -3.72 17.62
N GLU A 123 -16.76 -4.80 17.14
CA GLU A 123 -17.12 -5.99 17.91
C GLU A 123 -15.98 -7.03 17.92
N GLY A 124 -16.01 -7.94 18.88
CA GLY A 124 -15.07 -9.04 19.00
C GLY A 124 -13.86 -8.75 19.89
N LYS A 125 -12.94 -9.71 19.93
CA LYS A 125 -11.71 -9.57 20.71
C LYS A 125 -10.74 -8.67 19.98
N LEU A 126 -10.27 -7.65 20.66
CA LEU A 126 -9.28 -6.71 20.17
C LEU A 126 -7.96 -6.90 20.93
N TYR A 127 -6.87 -6.67 20.22
CA TYR A 127 -5.50 -6.76 20.73
C TYR A 127 -4.84 -5.41 20.56
N GLU A 128 -4.09 -4.96 21.56
CA GLU A 128 -3.36 -3.72 21.51
C GLU A 128 -2.09 -3.91 20.67
N MET A 129 -2.03 -3.22 19.50
CA MET A 129 -0.91 -3.29 18.57
C MET A 129 -0.17 -1.96 18.54
N PRO A 130 1.17 -1.91 18.77
CA PRO A 130 1.93 -0.68 18.74
C PRO A 130 1.93 -0.10 17.32
N LEU A 131 1.77 1.23 17.21
CA LEU A 131 1.86 1.95 15.94
C LEU A 131 3.27 1.82 15.34
N GLU A 132 4.29 2.05 16.16
CA GLU A 132 5.69 1.87 15.76
C GLU A 132 6.22 0.56 16.35
N ARG A 133 6.50 -0.39 15.47
CA ARG A 133 7.03 -1.71 15.81
C ARG A 133 8.20 -2.03 14.90
N LYS A 134 9.24 -2.67 15.43
CA LYS A 134 10.36 -3.14 14.63
C LYS A 134 9.91 -4.17 13.60
N ALA A 135 10.40 -4.03 12.38
CA ALA A 135 10.18 -5.00 11.33
C ALA A 135 10.73 -6.39 11.73
N PRO A 136 10.14 -7.49 11.23
CA PRO A 136 10.69 -8.82 11.46
C PRO A 136 12.14 -8.90 11.02
N GLY A 137 13.02 -9.38 11.91
CA GLY A 137 14.43 -9.63 11.59
C GLY A 137 14.61 -10.75 10.56
N VAL A 138 15.85 -10.94 10.10
CA VAL A 138 16.19 -11.91 9.03
C VAL A 138 15.74 -13.34 9.37
N ILE A 139 15.89 -13.78 10.61
CA ILE A 139 15.53 -15.13 11.05
C ILE A 139 14.03 -15.41 11.04
N TYR A 140 13.20 -14.37 11.04
CA TYR A 140 11.74 -14.48 11.03
C TYR A 140 11.14 -14.41 9.63
N ARG A 141 11.98 -14.23 8.59
CA ARG A 141 11.54 -14.11 7.20
C ARG A 141 11.82 -15.36 6.39
N GLN A 142 11.01 -15.58 5.39
CA GLN A 142 11.28 -16.54 4.33
C GLN A 142 11.21 -15.87 2.95
N PRO A 143 11.78 -16.49 1.90
CA PRO A 143 11.75 -15.95 0.55
C PRO A 143 10.31 -15.75 0.03
N VAL A 144 10.12 -14.71 -0.75
CA VAL A 144 8.87 -14.44 -1.46
C VAL A 144 8.80 -15.34 -2.69
N ASN A 145 7.91 -16.33 -2.68
CA ASN A 145 7.76 -17.35 -3.70
C ASN A 145 6.29 -17.68 -4.05
N GLU A 146 5.34 -16.92 -3.51
CA GLU A 146 3.92 -17.06 -3.79
C GLU A 146 3.41 -15.81 -4.50
N PRO A 147 2.65 -15.95 -5.61
CA PRO A 147 2.10 -14.80 -6.31
C PRO A 147 1.01 -14.11 -5.50
N LEU A 148 1.00 -12.78 -5.53
CA LEU A 148 -0.18 -11.97 -5.28
C LEU A 148 -0.79 -11.64 -6.64
N GLN A 149 -1.89 -12.25 -6.98
CA GLN A 149 -2.56 -11.98 -8.26
C GLN A 149 -3.23 -10.61 -8.20
N THR A 150 -2.78 -9.69 -9.04
CA THR A 150 -3.37 -8.34 -9.10
C THR A 150 -4.62 -8.29 -9.98
N GLY A 151 -4.79 -9.27 -10.85
CA GLY A 151 -5.84 -9.28 -11.86
C GLY A 151 -5.59 -8.32 -13.02
N ILE A 152 -4.40 -7.72 -13.08
CA ILE A 152 -3.99 -6.78 -14.12
C ILE A 152 -2.98 -7.47 -15.03
N LYS A 153 -3.36 -7.71 -16.28
CA LYS A 153 -2.57 -8.49 -17.25
C LYS A 153 -1.13 -8.01 -17.38
N SER A 154 -0.92 -6.70 -17.47
CA SER A 154 0.42 -6.13 -17.63
C SER A 154 1.30 -6.31 -16.39
N ILE A 155 0.73 -6.29 -15.19
CA ILE A 155 1.46 -6.49 -13.94
C ILE A 155 1.77 -7.96 -13.75
N ASP A 156 0.74 -8.82 -13.73
CA ASP A 156 0.89 -10.25 -13.44
C ASP A 156 1.82 -10.95 -14.46
N ALA A 157 1.85 -10.47 -15.71
CA ALA A 157 2.71 -11.01 -16.75
C ALA A 157 4.16 -10.48 -16.72
N MET A 158 4.38 -9.17 -16.49
CA MET A 158 5.68 -8.53 -16.73
C MET A 158 6.34 -7.97 -15.47
N ILE A 159 5.58 -7.68 -14.43
CA ILE A 159 6.04 -7.06 -13.18
C ILE A 159 5.33 -7.76 -12.01
N PRO A 160 5.48 -9.10 -11.89
CA PRO A 160 4.69 -9.85 -10.92
C PRO A 160 5.01 -9.46 -9.48
N VAL A 161 3.98 -9.41 -8.67
CA VAL A 161 4.05 -9.09 -7.23
C VAL A 161 3.89 -10.37 -6.42
N GLY A 162 4.75 -10.58 -5.44
CA GLY A 162 4.70 -11.71 -4.53
C GLY A 162 4.14 -11.37 -3.16
N ARG A 163 3.56 -12.36 -2.48
CA ARG A 163 3.06 -12.21 -1.11
C ARG A 163 4.21 -11.94 -0.14
N GLY A 164 4.21 -10.77 0.49
CA GLY A 164 5.28 -10.28 1.36
C GLY A 164 6.25 -9.32 0.68
N GLN A 165 6.06 -8.99 -0.60
CA GLN A 165 6.84 -8.02 -1.36
C GLN A 165 6.38 -6.59 -1.10
N ARG A 166 7.31 -5.64 -1.30
CA ARG A 166 7.04 -4.20 -1.35
C ARG A 166 7.19 -3.72 -2.79
N GLU A 167 6.09 -3.44 -3.45
CA GLU A 167 6.12 -2.97 -4.84
C GLU A 167 5.56 -1.56 -4.92
N LEU A 168 6.40 -0.62 -5.34
CA LEU A 168 6.04 0.79 -5.44
C LEU A 168 5.15 1.05 -6.66
N VAL A 169 4.05 1.78 -6.46
CA VAL A 169 3.22 2.31 -7.55
C VAL A 169 3.50 3.81 -7.67
N ILE A 170 4.14 4.22 -8.77
CA ILE A 170 4.65 5.58 -8.93
C ILE A 170 4.21 6.21 -10.25
N GLY A 171 3.95 7.50 -10.25
CA GLY A 171 3.56 8.27 -11.45
C GLY A 171 2.90 9.58 -11.11
N ASP A 172 2.63 10.39 -12.13
CA ASP A 172 2.00 11.71 -11.98
C ASP A 172 0.54 11.61 -11.51
N ARG A 173 -0.04 12.75 -11.19
CA ARG A 173 -1.47 12.84 -10.86
C ARG A 173 -2.34 12.27 -11.96
N GLN A 174 -3.43 11.57 -11.58
CA GLN A 174 -4.45 11.05 -12.50
C GLN A 174 -3.94 10.04 -13.54
N THR A 175 -2.81 9.38 -13.31
CA THR A 175 -2.29 8.30 -14.17
C THR A 175 -2.88 6.93 -13.88
N GLY A 176 -3.77 6.82 -12.88
CA GLY A 176 -4.43 5.56 -12.53
C GLY A 176 -3.77 4.77 -11.40
N LYS A 177 -2.87 5.37 -10.59
CA LYS A 177 -2.20 4.71 -9.45
C LYS A 177 -3.19 4.06 -8.47
N THR A 178 -4.13 4.84 -7.97
CA THR A 178 -5.20 4.36 -7.08
C THR A 178 -6.04 3.27 -7.74
N THR A 179 -6.38 3.42 -9.02
CA THR A 179 -7.15 2.42 -9.78
C THR A 179 -6.47 1.07 -9.82
N VAL A 180 -5.17 1.02 -10.12
CA VAL A 180 -4.37 -0.22 -10.09
C VAL A 180 -4.43 -0.91 -8.73
N CYS A 181 -4.33 -0.13 -7.66
CA CYS A 181 -4.39 -0.66 -6.29
C CYS A 181 -5.80 -1.16 -5.92
N ILE A 182 -6.85 -0.45 -6.31
CA ILE A 182 -8.24 -0.87 -6.08
C ILE A 182 -8.55 -2.14 -6.89
N ASP A 183 -8.15 -2.23 -8.15
CA ASP A 183 -8.32 -3.43 -8.97
C ASP A 183 -7.61 -4.64 -8.33
N THR A 184 -6.44 -4.42 -7.73
CA THR A 184 -5.73 -5.46 -6.97
C THR A 184 -6.55 -5.94 -5.76
N ILE A 185 -7.20 -5.03 -5.02
CA ILE A 185 -8.11 -5.42 -3.92
C ILE A 185 -9.30 -6.21 -4.48
N LEU A 186 -9.94 -5.72 -5.54
CA LEU A 186 -11.11 -6.37 -6.14
C LEU A 186 -10.80 -7.81 -6.60
N ASN A 187 -9.59 -8.05 -7.10
CA ASN A 187 -9.17 -9.37 -7.53
C ASN A 187 -9.03 -10.38 -6.39
N GLN A 188 -8.88 -9.93 -5.13
CA GLN A 188 -8.80 -10.85 -3.98
C GLN A 188 -10.15 -11.48 -3.62
N LYS A 189 -11.26 -11.04 -4.23
CA LYS A 189 -12.58 -11.62 -3.99
C LYS A 189 -12.65 -13.12 -4.32
N GLU A 190 -11.95 -13.54 -5.37
CA GLU A 190 -11.90 -14.97 -5.73
C GLU A 190 -11.31 -15.83 -4.60
N PHE A 191 -10.26 -15.34 -3.92
CA PHE A 191 -9.64 -16.03 -2.80
C PHE A 191 -10.53 -15.99 -1.55
N PHE A 192 -11.21 -14.87 -1.32
CA PHE A 192 -12.18 -14.74 -0.23
C PHE A 192 -13.34 -15.73 -0.41
N ASP A 193 -13.94 -15.81 -1.59
CA ASP A 193 -15.03 -16.72 -1.90
C ASP A 193 -14.59 -18.20 -1.84
N ALA A 194 -13.30 -18.48 -2.06
CA ALA A 194 -12.72 -19.82 -1.90
C ALA A 194 -12.38 -20.20 -0.44
N GLY A 195 -12.56 -19.29 0.53
CA GLY A 195 -12.25 -19.52 1.93
C GLY A 195 -10.77 -19.32 2.31
N GLU A 196 -9.98 -18.73 1.41
CA GLU A 196 -8.56 -18.39 1.60
C GLU A 196 -8.34 -16.87 1.46
N PRO A 197 -8.96 -16.03 2.30
CA PRO A 197 -8.96 -14.58 2.13
C PRO A 197 -7.56 -13.98 2.19
N VAL A 198 -7.30 -13.00 1.33
CA VAL A 198 -6.23 -12.02 1.51
C VAL A 198 -6.87 -10.78 2.14
N TYR A 199 -6.51 -10.49 3.38
CA TYR A 199 -7.06 -9.32 4.09
C TYR A 199 -6.43 -8.05 3.55
N CYS A 200 -7.27 -7.13 3.07
CA CYS A 200 -6.80 -5.90 2.45
C CYS A 200 -6.94 -4.72 3.40
N ILE A 201 -5.94 -3.85 3.41
CA ILE A 201 -5.93 -2.61 4.17
C ILE A 201 -5.67 -1.46 3.19
N TYR A 202 -6.64 -0.57 3.04
CA TYR A 202 -6.48 0.64 2.25
C TYR A 202 -6.30 1.84 3.16
N VAL A 203 -5.12 2.46 3.10
CA VAL A 203 -4.78 3.63 3.91
C VAL A 203 -4.87 4.89 3.06
N ALA A 204 -5.89 5.69 3.30
CA ALA A 204 -6.10 6.98 2.65
C ALA A 204 -5.39 8.08 3.46
N ILE A 205 -4.37 8.71 2.87
CA ILE A 205 -3.52 9.70 3.54
C ILE A 205 -3.73 11.08 2.90
N GLY A 206 -4.25 12.03 3.65
CA GLY A 206 -4.47 13.39 3.18
C GLY A 206 -5.39 13.50 1.96
N GLN A 207 -6.31 12.55 1.78
CA GLN A 207 -7.29 12.55 0.71
C GLN A 207 -8.57 13.31 1.11
N LYS A 208 -9.33 13.74 0.11
CA LYS A 208 -10.66 14.31 0.36
C LYS A 208 -11.60 13.24 0.88
N ALA A 209 -12.41 13.54 1.89
CA ALA A 209 -13.40 12.62 2.43
C ALA A 209 -14.35 12.06 1.35
N SER A 210 -14.73 12.87 0.35
CA SER A 210 -15.53 12.41 -0.80
C SER A 210 -14.83 11.34 -1.65
N THR A 211 -13.52 11.41 -1.79
CA THR A 211 -12.74 10.38 -2.51
C THR A 211 -12.73 9.07 -1.73
N VAL A 212 -12.50 9.15 -0.42
CA VAL A 212 -12.52 7.96 0.46
C VAL A 212 -13.90 7.30 0.44
N ALA A 213 -14.96 8.10 0.52
CA ALA A 213 -16.34 7.61 0.45
C ALA A 213 -16.65 6.94 -0.90
N ALA A 214 -16.16 7.50 -2.01
CA ALA A 214 -16.32 6.90 -3.33
C ALA A 214 -15.61 5.54 -3.45
N ILE A 215 -14.40 5.43 -2.91
CA ILE A 215 -13.65 4.15 -2.88
C ILE A 215 -14.38 3.13 -2.00
N ALA A 216 -14.80 3.51 -0.78
CA ALA A 216 -15.55 2.64 0.11
C ALA A 216 -16.81 2.09 -0.59
N LYS A 217 -17.54 2.96 -1.30
CA LYS A 217 -18.73 2.57 -2.07
C LYS A 217 -18.40 1.57 -3.19
N VAL A 218 -17.34 1.79 -3.96
CA VAL A 218 -16.91 0.84 -5.01
C VAL A 218 -16.56 -0.52 -4.40
N LEU A 219 -15.83 -0.56 -3.30
CA LEU A 219 -15.48 -1.79 -2.60
C LEU A 219 -16.73 -2.51 -2.06
N GLU A 220 -17.70 -1.78 -1.52
CA GLU A 220 -18.97 -2.32 -1.03
C GLU A 220 -19.82 -2.89 -2.17
N GLU A 221 -20.02 -2.15 -3.26
CA GLU A 221 -20.79 -2.58 -4.43
C GLU A 221 -20.22 -3.84 -5.10
N LYS A 222 -18.89 -4.00 -5.05
CA LYS A 222 -18.18 -5.18 -5.58
C LYS A 222 -18.03 -6.32 -4.56
N GLY A 223 -18.52 -6.15 -3.32
CA GLY A 223 -18.38 -7.12 -2.24
C GLY A 223 -16.94 -7.32 -1.77
N ALA A 224 -16.08 -6.33 -1.99
CA ALA A 224 -14.68 -6.36 -1.57
C ALA A 224 -14.48 -5.74 -0.18
N LEU A 225 -15.47 -5.02 0.34
CA LEU A 225 -15.41 -4.46 1.69
C LEU A 225 -15.41 -5.58 2.76
N ASP A 226 -16.00 -6.75 2.45
CA ASP A 226 -16.11 -7.88 3.37
C ASP A 226 -14.75 -8.46 3.82
N TYR A 227 -13.66 -8.15 3.10
CA TYR A 227 -12.29 -8.53 3.45
C TYR A 227 -11.32 -7.34 3.48
N THR A 228 -11.85 -6.10 3.46
CA THR A 228 -11.05 -4.88 3.39
C THR A 228 -11.34 -3.97 4.57
N THR A 229 -10.28 -3.44 5.18
CA THR A 229 -10.34 -2.35 6.18
C THR A 229 -9.84 -1.07 5.54
N ILE A 230 -10.54 0.05 5.74
CA ILE A 230 -10.10 1.37 5.30
C ILE A 230 -9.63 2.16 6.51
N VAL A 231 -8.39 2.67 6.46
CA VAL A 231 -7.85 3.61 7.45
C VAL A 231 -7.81 4.99 6.80
N ALA A 232 -8.55 5.94 7.32
CA ALA A 232 -8.66 7.26 6.71
C ALA A 232 -8.09 8.36 7.63
N ALA A 233 -7.13 9.12 7.09
CA ALA A 233 -6.70 10.42 7.58
C ALA A 233 -6.95 11.43 6.47
N ASN A 234 -8.04 12.19 6.60
CA ASN A 234 -8.50 13.10 5.56
C ASN A 234 -7.59 14.35 5.46
N ALA A 235 -7.70 15.07 4.37
CA ALA A 235 -6.95 16.31 4.15
C ALA A 235 -7.27 17.43 5.17
N SER A 236 -8.41 17.34 5.85
CA SER A 236 -8.83 18.25 6.91
C SER A 236 -8.32 17.85 8.29
N ASP A 237 -7.79 16.64 8.44
CA ASP A 237 -7.31 16.15 9.71
C ASP A 237 -5.90 16.72 10.00
N PRO A 238 -5.55 16.93 11.29
CA PRO A 238 -4.23 17.42 11.67
C PRO A 238 -3.10 16.61 11.05
N ALA A 239 -1.97 17.25 10.74
CA ALA A 239 -0.81 16.61 10.13
C ALA A 239 -0.33 15.35 10.89
N PRO A 240 -0.31 15.30 12.23
CA PRO A 240 0.04 14.08 12.96
C PRO A 240 -0.83 12.86 12.62
N MET A 241 -2.13 13.07 12.41
CA MET A 241 -3.04 11.99 12.02
C MET A 241 -2.66 11.40 10.65
N GLN A 242 -2.25 12.25 9.71
CA GLN A 242 -1.78 11.82 8.38
C GLN A 242 -0.42 11.11 8.44
N VAL A 243 0.45 11.50 9.36
CA VAL A 243 1.76 10.86 9.59
C VAL A 243 1.58 9.44 10.11
N TYR A 244 0.68 9.25 11.09
CA TYR A 244 0.52 7.96 11.78
C TYR A 244 -0.50 7.02 11.13
N ALA A 245 -1.36 7.47 10.22
CA ALA A 245 -2.31 6.60 9.52
C ALA A 245 -1.66 5.39 8.82
N PRO A 246 -0.51 5.52 8.11
CA PRO A 246 0.18 4.37 7.54
C PRO A 246 0.65 3.37 8.61
N PHE A 247 1.10 3.83 9.77
CA PHE A 247 1.53 2.97 10.87
C PHE A 247 0.34 2.23 11.50
N ALA A 248 -0.82 2.89 11.60
CA ALA A 248 -2.07 2.27 12.04
C ALA A 248 -2.50 1.17 11.06
N GLY A 249 -2.47 1.45 9.75
CA GLY A 249 -2.73 0.44 8.73
C GLY A 249 -1.75 -0.72 8.78
N ALA A 250 -0.46 -0.45 8.99
CA ALA A 250 0.56 -1.49 9.15
C ALA A 250 0.29 -2.38 10.36
N ALA A 251 -0.11 -1.83 11.51
CA ALA A 251 -0.47 -2.58 12.69
C ALA A 251 -1.66 -3.53 12.44
N ILE A 252 -2.67 -3.08 11.67
CA ILE A 252 -3.79 -3.93 11.25
C ILE A 252 -3.30 -5.06 10.33
N GLY A 253 -2.46 -4.75 9.34
CA GLY A 253 -1.91 -5.76 8.42
C GLY A 253 -1.01 -6.78 9.13
N GLU A 254 -0.24 -6.34 10.12
CA GLU A 254 0.62 -7.20 10.93
C GLU A 254 -0.18 -8.19 11.79
N PHE A 255 -1.34 -7.82 12.28
CA PHE A 255 -2.22 -8.74 13.01
C PHE A 255 -2.56 -9.97 12.14
N PHE A 256 -2.93 -9.78 10.88
CA PHE A 256 -3.20 -10.89 9.97
C PHE A 256 -1.94 -11.65 9.61
N ARG A 257 -0.84 -10.96 9.28
CA ARG A 257 0.47 -11.57 9.00
C ARG A 257 0.93 -12.46 10.16
N ASP A 258 0.90 -11.94 11.38
CA ASP A 258 1.43 -12.62 12.56
C ASP A 258 0.53 -13.79 13.03
N THR A 259 -0.71 -13.82 12.59
CA THR A 259 -1.63 -14.94 12.78
C THR A 259 -1.64 -15.94 11.61
N GLY A 260 -0.62 -15.91 10.74
CA GLY A 260 -0.41 -16.90 9.68
C GLY A 260 -1.23 -16.65 8.41
N ARG A 261 -1.81 -15.46 8.24
CA ARG A 261 -2.70 -15.14 7.12
C ARG A 261 -2.07 -14.14 6.16
N PRO A 262 -2.41 -14.18 4.87
CA PRO A 262 -1.94 -13.18 3.93
C PRO A 262 -2.71 -11.87 4.08
N ALA A 263 -1.97 -10.76 4.06
CA ALA A 263 -2.52 -9.40 4.04
C ALA A 263 -1.89 -8.58 2.92
N LEU A 264 -2.67 -7.63 2.39
CA LEU A 264 -2.25 -6.64 1.41
C LEU A 264 -2.52 -5.25 1.97
N ILE A 265 -1.51 -4.40 2.00
CA ILE A 265 -1.66 -3.00 2.42
C ILE A 265 -1.32 -2.04 1.29
N ILE A 266 -2.17 -1.05 1.12
CA ILE A 266 -2.01 0.03 0.15
C ILE A 266 -1.87 1.34 0.91
N TYR A 267 -0.83 2.11 0.62
CA TYR A 267 -0.61 3.44 1.20
C TYR A 267 -0.85 4.51 0.13
N ASP A 268 -1.99 5.18 0.16
CA ASP A 268 -2.39 6.17 -0.84
C ASP A 268 -2.50 7.58 -0.23
N ASP A 269 -1.45 8.41 -0.24
CA ASP A 269 -0.11 8.17 -0.75
C ASP A 269 0.97 8.58 0.28
N LEU A 270 2.14 8.00 0.17
CA LEU A 270 3.28 8.31 1.04
C LEU A 270 3.92 9.68 0.76
N SER A 271 3.67 10.27 -0.41
CA SER A 271 4.12 11.65 -0.71
C SER A 271 3.44 12.63 0.25
N LYS A 272 2.14 12.46 0.51
CA LYS A 272 1.39 13.28 1.48
C LYS A 272 1.82 13.01 2.91
N GLN A 273 2.11 11.74 3.26
CA GLN A 273 2.70 11.44 4.56
C GLN A 273 4.00 12.20 4.78
N ALA A 274 4.88 12.21 3.78
CA ALA A 274 6.15 12.94 3.87
C ALA A 274 5.94 14.46 4.04
N VAL A 275 4.97 15.05 3.33
CA VAL A 275 4.60 16.46 3.48
C VAL A 275 4.09 16.75 4.90
N ALA A 276 3.18 15.93 5.42
CA ALA A 276 2.68 16.05 6.79
C ALA A 276 3.81 15.89 7.83
N TYR A 277 4.73 14.96 7.61
CA TYR A 277 5.89 14.76 8.49
C TYR A 277 6.87 15.95 8.45
N ARG A 278 7.07 16.56 7.28
CA ARG A 278 7.82 17.82 7.15
C ARG A 278 7.17 18.93 7.95
N GLU A 279 5.87 19.11 7.86
CA GLU A 279 5.11 20.09 8.62
C GLU A 279 5.30 19.89 10.13
N VAL A 280 5.02 18.70 10.65
CA VAL A 280 5.22 18.35 12.07
C VAL A 280 6.67 18.61 12.52
N SER A 281 7.66 18.23 11.71
CA SER A 281 9.07 18.39 12.04
C SER A 281 9.50 19.86 12.12
N LEU A 282 9.01 20.69 11.20
CA LEU A 282 9.27 22.12 11.21
C LEU A 282 8.63 22.82 12.42
N LEU A 283 7.42 22.42 12.78
CA LEU A 283 6.72 22.93 13.98
C LEU A 283 7.45 22.53 15.27
N LEU A 284 8.02 21.32 15.31
CA LEU A 284 8.90 20.86 16.38
C LEU A 284 10.31 21.48 16.32
N ARG A 285 10.57 22.41 15.39
CA ARG A 285 11.85 23.11 15.18
C ARG A 285 13.02 22.17 14.87
N ARG A 286 12.77 21.00 14.28
CA ARG A 286 13.84 20.14 13.77
C ARG A 286 14.51 20.80 12.57
N PRO A 287 15.85 20.71 12.44
CA PRO A 287 16.55 21.35 11.33
C PRO A 287 16.11 20.74 9.98
N PRO A 288 15.75 21.59 9.00
CA PRO A 288 15.38 21.11 7.67
C PRO A 288 16.59 20.69 6.85
N GLY A 289 16.43 19.63 6.05
CA GLY A 289 17.39 19.17 5.05
C GLY A 289 16.94 19.50 3.61
N ARG A 290 17.23 18.59 2.67
CA ARG A 290 16.85 18.72 1.26
C ARG A 290 15.33 18.90 1.11
N GLU A 291 14.90 19.86 0.31
CA GLU A 291 13.49 20.21 0.06
C GLU A 291 12.70 20.50 1.36
N ALA A 292 13.41 20.98 2.39
CA ALA A 292 12.90 21.23 3.74
C ALA A 292 12.38 19.98 4.48
N TYR A 293 12.64 18.76 4.00
CA TYR A 293 12.35 17.55 4.74
C TYR A 293 13.35 17.36 5.90
N PRO A 294 12.91 16.78 7.01
CA PRO A 294 13.83 16.43 8.11
C PRO A 294 14.80 15.32 7.67
N GLY A 295 15.98 15.25 8.30
CA GLY A 295 17.03 14.30 7.95
C GLY A 295 16.63 12.83 8.09
N ASP A 296 15.60 12.53 8.87
CA ASP A 296 15.09 11.19 9.14
C ASP A 296 13.88 10.78 8.28
N VAL A 297 13.54 11.54 7.22
CA VAL A 297 12.40 11.19 6.33
C VAL A 297 12.62 9.85 5.62
N PHE A 298 13.87 9.49 5.30
CA PHE A 298 14.16 8.14 4.79
C PHE A 298 13.79 7.07 5.81
N TYR A 299 14.14 7.28 7.07
CA TYR A 299 13.82 6.35 8.16
C TYR A 299 12.31 6.26 8.42
N LEU A 300 11.54 7.34 8.23
CA LEU A 300 10.07 7.31 8.29
C LEU A 300 9.50 6.23 7.36
N HIS A 301 9.89 6.25 6.09
CA HIS A 301 9.39 5.30 5.10
C HIS A 301 10.03 3.91 5.23
N SER A 302 11.33 3.82 5.55
CA SER A 302 12.00 2.53 5.65
C SER A 302 11.48 1.71 6.82
N ARG A 303 11.30 2.30 8.02
CA ARG A 303 10.76 1.58 9.18
C ARG A 303 9.30 1.15 8.99
N LEU A 304 8.54 1.87 8.16
CA LEU A 304 7.19 1.49 7.78
C LEU A 304 7.18 0.32 6.77
N LEU A 305 7.90 0.48 5.66
CA LEU A 305 7.84 -0.46 4.54
C LEU A 305 8.57 -1.78 4.83
N GLU A 306 9.61 -1.78 5.68
CA GLU A 306 10.28 -3.00 6.13
C GLU A 306 9.39 -3.94 6.96
N ARG A 307 8.26 -3.45 7.47
CA ARG A 307 7.26 -4.26 8.18
C ARG A 307 6.52 -5.22 7.24
N ALA A 308 6.47 -4.92 5.93
CA ALA A 308 5.99 -5.84 4.93
C ALA A 308 7.01 -6.98 4.72
N ALA A 309 6.56 -8.20 4.94
CA ALA A 309 7.40 -9.39 4.86
C ALA A 309 6.56 -10.66 4.73
N LYS A 310 7.20 -11.74 4.27
CA LYS A 310 6.70 -13.10 4.41
C LYS A 310 7.36 -13.75 5.63
N VAL A 311 6.54 -14.14 6.60
CA VAL A 311 7.00 -14.75 7.86
C VAL A 311 7.35 -16.21 7.65
N ILE A 312 8.38 -16.69 8.36
CA ILE A 312 8.80 -18.09 8.36
C ILE A 312 7.64 -19.04 8.71
N ASN A 313 7.63 -20.23 8.11
CA ASN A 313 6.58 -21.25 8.35
C ASN A 313 6.68 -21.99 9.68
N ASP A 314 7.58 -21.59 10.58
CA ASP A 314 7.78 -22.19 11.89
C ASP A 314 7.09 -21.33 12.96
N ASP A 315 6.07 -21.89 13.61
CA ASP A 315 5.28 -21.20 14.63
C ASP A 315 6.10 -20.82 15.87
N ASP A 316 7.05 -21.67 16.27
CA ASP A 316 7.85 -21.43 17.48
C ASP A 316 8.86 -20.31 17.25
N ILE A 317 9.43 -20.23 16.04
CA ILE A 317 10.26 -19.10 15.66
C ILE A 317 9.42 -17.83 15.52
N ALA A 318 8.25 -17.91 14.89
CA ALA A 318 7.37 -16.76 14.67
C ALA A 318 6.90 -16.11 15.99
N LYS A 319 6.64 -16.89 17.03
CA LYS A 319 6.27 -16.40 18.38
C LYS A 319 7.33 -15.55 19.06
N ASN A 320 8.56 -15.59 18.57
CA ASN A 320 9.68 -14.82 19.12
C ASN A 320 10.01 -13.56 18.28
N MET A 321 9.13 -13.15 17.36
CA MET A 321 9.33 -11.92 16.59
C MET A 321 9.46 -10.68 17.48
N ASN A 322 10.22 -9.69 16.98
CA ASN A 322 10.48 -8.45 17.70
C ASN A 322 9.18 -7.72 18.08
N ASP A 323 9.15 -7.18 19.29
CA ASP A 323 8.09 -6.33 19.81
C ASP A 323 6.66 -6.91 19.62
N LEU A 324 6.55 -8.24 19.66
CA LEU A 324 5.27 -8.93 19.55
C LEU A 324 4.48 -8.75 20.87
N PRO A 325 3.23 -8.24 20.80
CA PRO A 325 2.40 -8.12 21.99
C PRO A 325 2.20 -9.48 22.69
N GLU A 326 2.34 -9.51 24.01
CA GLU A 326 2.22 -10.74 24.80
C GLU A 326 0.86 -11.43 24.62
N GLU A 327 -0.21 -10.62 24.53
CA GLU A 327 -1.56 -11.12 24.32
C GLU A 327 -1.78 -11.77 22.95
N LEU A 328 -0.94 -11.43 21.94
CA LEU A 328 -1.01 -12.00 20.61
C LEU A 328 -0.29 -13.36 20.52
N LYS A 329 0.74 -13.60 21.33
CA LYS A 329 1.59 -14.80 21.28
C LYS A 329 0.83 -16.13 21.20
N PRO A 330 -0.29 -16.34 21.93
CA PRO A 330 -1.03 -17.60 21.87
C PRO A 330 -1.65 -17.92 20.50
N ILE A 331 -1.91 -16.92 19.67
CA ILE A 331 -2.55 -17.08 18.36
C ILE A 331 -1.58 -16.85 17.19
N VAL A 332 -0.32 -16.56 17.46
CA VAL A 332 0.72 -16.38 16.42
C VAL A 332 0.95 -17.69 15.68
N LYS A 333 1.01 -17.57 14.35
CA LYS A 333 1.34 -18.67 13.43
C LYS A 333 2.33 -18.20 12.38
N GLY A 334 3.20 -19.10 11.97
CA GLY A 334 4.10 -18.89 10.85
C GLY A 334 3.40 -18.86 9.49
N GLY A 335 4.13 -18.51 8.45
CA GLY A 335 3.66 -18.56 7.06
C GLY A 335 2.82 -17.38 6.58
N GLY A 336 2.42 -16.47 7.46
CA GLY A 336 1.69 -15.28 7.08
C GLY A 336 2.54 -14.29 6.27
N SER A 337 1.88 -13.38 5.59
CA SER A 337 2.54 -12.37 4.76
C SER A 337 1.84 -11.02 4.83
N LEU A 338 2.61 -9.95 4.72
CA LEU A 338 2.12 -8.60 4.51
C LEU A 338 2.77 -8.05 3.24
N THR A 339 1.98 -7.91 2.19
CA THR A 339 2.41 -7.32 0.91
C THR A 339 2.08 -5.83 0.92
N SER A 340 2.99 -4.99 0.46
CA SER A 340 2.83 -3.55 0.49
C SER A 340 2.86 -2.95 -0.92
N LEU A 341 1.85 -2.14 -1.23
CA LEU A 341 1.77 -1.29 -2.42
C LEU A 341 1.77 0.18 -2.01
N PRO A 342 2.93 0.77 -1.71
CA PRO A 342 3.02 2.21 -1.48
C PRO A 342 2.80 2.97 -2.79
N ILE A 343 2.08 4.09 -2.71
CA ILE A 343 1.88 5.01 -3.82
C ILE A 343 2.75 6.24 -3.59
N ILE A 344 3.47 6.65 -4.64
CA ILE A 344 4.21 7.91 -4.70
C ILE A 344 3.72 8.73 -5.88
N GLU A 345 3.45 10.00 -5.64
CA GLU A 345 3.11 10.97 -6.68
C GLU A 345 4.37 11.68 -7.18
N THR A 346 4.58 11.68 -8.49
CA THR A 346 5.62 12.46 -9.16
C THR A 346 5.02 13.74 -9.76
N GLN A 347 5.90 14.67 -10.12
CA GLN A 347 5.58 15.85 -10.91
C GLN A 347 6.34 15.78 -12.23
N ALA A 348 5.63 15.84 -13.35
CA ALA A 348 6.19 15.76 -14.70
C ALA A 348 7.11 14.51 -14.91
N GLY A 349 6.76 13.39 -14.31
CA GLY A 349 7.52 12.15 -14.40
C GLY A 349 8.89 12.15 -13.70
N ASP A 350 9.20 13.16 -12.86
CA ASP A 350 10.50 13.26 -12.19
C ASP A 350 10.63 12.22 -11.05
N VAL A 351 11.30 11.12 -11.36
CA VAL A 351 11.65 10.07 -10.39
C VAL A 351 12.93 10.39 -9.61
N SER A 352 13.66 11.45 -9.98
CA SER A 352 14.92 11.87 -9.33
C SER A 352 14.69 12.79 -8.13
N ALA A 353 13.45 13.23 -7.89
CA ALA A 353 13.06 13.99 -6.71
C ALA A 353 13.36 13.22 -5.41
N TYR A 354 13.42 13.93 -4.29
CA TYR A 354 13.96 13.36 -3.04
C TYR A 354 13.11 12.18 -2.50
N ILE A 355 11.81 12.34 -2.39
CA ILE A 355 10.93 11.27 -1.86
C ILE A 355 10.82 10.09 -2.81
N PRO A 356 10.59 10.24 -4.14
CA PRO A 356 10.61 9.13 -5.07
C PRO A 356 11.89 8.29 -5.00
N THR A 357 13.06 8.93 -5.02
CA THR A 357 14.37 8.25 -4.96
C THR A 357 14.50 7.42 -3.68
N ASN A 358 14.11 7.97 -2.53
CA ASN A 358 14.14 7.27 -1.26
C ASN A 358 13.27 6.01 -1.29
N VAL A 359 12.03 6.12 -1.74
CA VAL A 359 11.09 4.99 -1.71
C VAL A 359 11.44 3.92 -2.75
N ILE A 360 11.93 4.29 -3.94
CA ILE A 360 12.46 3.33 -4.93
C ILE A 360 13.59 2.49 -4.33
N SER A 361 14.46 3.10 -3.50
CA SER A 361 15.57 2.37 -2.86
C SER A 361 15.12 1.41 -1.75
N ILE A 362 14.01 1.69 -1.07
CA ILE A 362 13.46 0.87 0.01
C ILE A 362 12.67 -0.32 -0.54
N THR A 363 12.02 -0.17 -1.69
CA THR A 363 11.08 -1.16 -2.25
C THR A 363 11.78 -2.24 -3.09
N ASP A 364 11.08 -3.34 -3.32
CA ASP A 364 11.56 -4.50 -4.08
C ASP A 364 11.25 -4.37 -5.58
N GLY A 365 10.92 -3.19 -6.03
CA GLY A 365 10.62 -2.83 -7.40
C GLY A 365 9.61 -1.71 -7.49
N GLN A 366 9.28 -1.33 -8.73
CA GLN A 366 8.32 -0.26 -9.00
C GLN A 366 7.48 -0.53 -10.24
N ILE A 367 6.21 -0.13 -10.19
CA ILE A 367 5.27 -0.04 -11.29
C ILE A 367 5.14 1.44 -11.64
N PHE A 368 5.71 1.84 -12.77
CA PHE A 368 5.69 3.23 -13.21
C PHE A 368 4.53 3.50 -14.17
N LEU A 369 3.65 4.44 -13.79
CA LEU A 369 2.56 4.90 -14.64
C LEU A 369 2.91 6.23 -15.29
N GLU A 370 2.81 6.27 -16.62
CA GLU A 370 3.24 7.37 -17.47
C GLU A 370 2.06 8.15 -18.04
N SER A 371 2.12 9.49 -17.94
CA SER A 371 1.05 10.38 -18.40
C SER A 371 0.82 10.29 -19.89
N ASP A 372 1.88 10.15 -20.69
CA ASP A 372 1.78 10.06 -22.16
C ASP A 372 1.06 8.78 -22.60
N LEU A 373 1.31 7.66 -21.93
CA LEU A 373 0.57 6.41 -22.18
C LEU A 373 -0.90 6.56 -21.79
N PHE A 374 -1.18 7.18 -20.66
CA PHE A 374 -2.54 7.41 -20.21
C PHE A 374 -3.34 8.26 -21.20
N ASN A 375 -2.74 9.35 -21.66
CA ASN A 375 -3.34 10.30 -22.60
C ASN A 375 -3.50 9.69 -24.01
N SER A 376 -2.61 8.76 -24.41
CA SER A 376 -2.74 8.01 -25.67
C SER A 376 -3.75 6.85 -25.62
N GLY A 377 -4.43 6.66 -24.49
CA GLY A 377 -5.47 5.64 -24.31
C GLY A 377 -4.93 4.25 -23.97
N VAL A 378 -3.66 4.12 -23.61
CA VAL A 378 -3.09 2.88 -23.05
C VAL A 378 -3.39 2.84 -21.56
N ARG A 379 -4.34 2.02 -21.14
CA ARG A 379 -4.78 1.90 -19.74
C ARG A 379 -4.86 0.43 -19.33
N PRO A 380 -4.22 0.03 -18.21
CA PRO A 380 -3.37 0.85 -17.34
C PRO A 380 -2.12 1.39 -18.04
N ALA A 381 -1.71 2.61 -17.67
CA ALA A 381 -0.64 3.36 -18.33
C ALA A 381 0.76 2.94 -17.88
N ILE A 382 1.01 1.63 -17.79
CA ILE A 382 2.24 1.07 -17.23
C ILE A 382 3.38 1.15 -18.23
N ASN A 383 4.46 1.83 -17.87
CA ASN A 383 5.69 1.82 -18.62
C ASN A 383 6.52 0.58 -18.25
N VAL A 384 6.48 -0.45 -19.10
CA VAL A 384 7.15 -1.73 -18.89
C VAL A 384 8.67 -1.62 -18.90
N GLY A 385 9.22 -0.62 -19.62
CA GLY A 385 10.67 -0.42 -19.77
C GLY A 385 11.37 -0.05 -18.47
N ILE A 386 10.73 0.81 -17.67
CA ILE A 386 11.28 1.31 -16.40
C ILE A 386 10.63 0.69 -15.16
N SER A 387 9.60 -0.12 -15.35
CA SER A 387 8.98 -0.88 -14.27
C SER A 387 9.76 -2.18 -14.02
N VAL A 388 9.97 -2.51 -12.75
CA VAL A 388 10.82 -3.65 -12.33
C VAL A 388 10.19 -4.33 -11.13
N SER A 389 10.14 -5.67 -11.15
CA SER A 389 9.94 -6.50 -9.96
C SER A 389 11.22 -7.27 -9.67
N ARG A 390 11.82 -7.08 -8.49
CA ARG A 390 13.03 -7.80 -8.08
C ARG A 390 12.75 -9.26 -7.70
N VAL A 391 11.51 -9.60 -7.37
CA VAL A 391 11.07 -10.98 -7.14
C VAL A 391 10.86 -11.72 -8.47
N GLY A 392 10.27 -11.05 -9.44
CA GLY A 392 10.12 -11.53 -10.81
C GLY A 392 9.37 -12.87 -10.89
N GLY A 393 9.84 -13.75 -11.75
CA GLY A 393 9.19 -15.03 -12.04
C GLY A 393 9.06 -16.00 -10.86
N SER A 394 9.65 -15.72 -9.68
CA SER A 394 9.39 -16.47 -8.45
C SER A 394 8.00 -16.20 -7.89
N ALA A 395 7.41 -15.05 -8.23
CA ALA A 395 6.06 -14.64 -7.89
C ALA A 395 5.04 -14.93 -9.01
N GLN A 396 5.31 -15.86 -9.89
CA GLN A 396 4.40 -16.28 -10.96
C GLN A 396 4.08 -17.78 -10.87
N ILE A 397 2.84 -18.15 -11.21
CA ILE A 397 2.50 -19.54 -11.45
C ILE A 397 3.25 -20.03 -12.70
N LYS A 398 3.57 -21.33 -12.76
CA LYS A 398 4.40 -21.91 -13.82
C LYS A 398 3.83 -21.68 -15.23
N SER A 399 2.52 -21.70 -15.40
CA SER A 399 1.85 -21.42 -16.69
C SER A 399 2.08 -19.97 -17.12
N MET A 400 1.88 -18.97 -16.24
CA MET A 400 2.14 -17.58 -16.54
C MET A 400 3.61 -17.34 -16.89
N LYS A 401 4.53 -17.89 -16.10
CA LYS A 401 5.98 -17.77 -16.34
C LYS A 401 6.39 -18.27 -17.73
N LYS A 402 5.75 -19.36 -18.24
CA LYS A 402 6.02 -19.89 -19.57
C LYS A 402 5.53 -18.97 -20.69
N VAL A 403 4.34 -18.38 -20.55
CA VAL A 403 3.75 -17.55 -21.63
C VAL A 403 4.26 -16.12 -21.63
N ALA A 404 4.59 -15.58 -20.46
CA ALA A 404 5.02 -14.19 -20.31
C ALA A 404 6.54 -13.98 -20.45
N GLY A 405 7.31 -15.06 -20.58
CA GLY A 405 8.79 -15.01 -20.52
C GLY A 405 9.44 -14.05 -21.53
N THR A 406 8.89 -13.91 -22.73
CA THR A 406 9.39 -13.01 -23.77
C THR A 406 8.63 -11.69 -23.87
N LEU A 407 7.42 -11.62 -23.28
CA LEU A 407 6.49 -10.52 -23.49
C LEU A 407 7.10 -9.15 -23.12
N LYS A 408 7.84 -9.08 -22.03
CA LYS A 408 8.51 -7.86 -21.59
C LYS A 408 9.54 -7.38 -22.60
N LEU A 409 10.34 -8.30 -23.13
CA LEU A 409 11.34 -8.01 -24.17
C LEU A 409 10.66 -7.59 -25.48
N ASP A 410 9.63 -8.32 -25.91
CA ASP A 410 8.86 -8.01 -27.12
C ASP A 410 8.24 -6.61 -27.03
N GLN A 411 7.71 -6.21 -25.87
CA GLN A 411 7.14 -4.87 -25.66
C GLN A 411 8.21 -3.77 -25.62
N ALA A 412 9.37 -4.04 -25.03
CA ALA A 412 10.48 -3.08 -25.03
C ALA A 412 10.99 -2.84 -26.47
N GLN A 413 11.20 -3.90 -27.24
CA GLN A 413 11.63 -3.83 -28.64
C GLN A 413 10.58 -3.12 -29.51
N PHE A 414 9.30 -3.42 -29.32
CA PHE A 414 8.21 -2.71 -30.01
C PHE A 414 8.25 -1.20 -29.78
N ARG A 415 8.43 -0.75 -28.52
CA ARG A 415 8.50 0.68 -28.21
C ARG A 415 9.68 1.37 -28.86
N GLU A 416 10.84 0.75 -28.86
CA GLU A 416 12.04 1.25 -29.52
C GLU A 416 11.80 1.39 -31.02
N LEU A 417 11.31 0.36 -31.68
CA LEU A 417 11.01 0.39 -33.11
C LEU A 417 9.87 1.35 -33.47
N GLN A 418 8.87 1.50 -32.62
CA GLN A 418 7.78 2.47 -32.82
C GLN A 418 8.29 3.91 -32.81
N ALA A 419 9.28 4.22 -31.97
CA ALA A 419 9.91 5.53 -31.96
C ALA A 419 10.65 5.81 -33.30
N PHE A 420 11.39 4.83 -33.79
CA PHE A 420 12.07 4.92 -35.12
C PHE A 420 11.08 5.01 -36.27
N ALA A 421 9.98 4.25 -36.23
CA ALA A 421 8.97 4.25 -37.30
C ALA A 421 8.29 5.61 -37.52
N LYS A 422 8.28 6.49 -36.53
CA LYS A 422 7.77 7.87 -36.67
C LYS A 422 8.67 8.76 -37.52
N PHE A 423 9.93 8.39 -37.69
CA PHE A 423 10.94 9.21 -38.41
C PHE A 423 11.38 8.62 -39.75
N GLY A 424 11.03 7.37 -40.09
CA GLY A 424 11.46 6.66 -41.29
C GLY A 424 10.30 6.20 -42.18
N SER A 425 10.42 6.33 -43.49
CA SER A 425 9.37 5.94 -44.45
C SER A 425 9.45 4.49 -44.94
N ASP A 426 10.64 3.87 -44.91
CA ASP A 426 10.85 2.52 -45.45
C ASP A 426 11.34 1.56 -44.36
N LEU A 427 10.40 0.78 -43.79
CA LEU A 427 10.70 -0.28 -42.83
C LEU A 427 10.74 -1.62 -43.56
N ASP A 428 11.71 -2.46 -43.19
CA ASP A 428 11.77 -3.82 -43.70
C ASP A 428 10.61 -4.68 -43.20
N PRO A 429 10.23 -5.77 -43.90
CA PRO A 429 9.09 -6.61 -43.55
C PRO A 429 9.20 -7.27 -42.13
N VAL A 430 10.41 -7.52 -41.63
CA VAL A 430 10.62 -8.11 -40.29
C VAL A 430 10.29 -7.09 -39.23
N THR A 431 10.82 -5.87 -39.38
CA THR A 431 10.52 -4.74 -38.46
C THR A 431 9.02 -4.41 -38.45
N LEU A 432 8.36 -4.40 -39.63
CA LEU A 432 6.90 -4.23 -39.69
C LEU A 432 6.16 -5.34 -38.94
N GLY A 433 6.61 -6.59 -39.06
CA GLY A 433 6.02 -7.71 -38.31
C GLY A 433 6.10 -7.53 -36.79
N VAL A 434 7.26 -7.08 -36.29
CA VAL A 434 7.44 -6.80 -34.85
C VAL A 434 6.52 -5.66 -34.38
N ILE A 435 6.39 -4.61 -35.18
CA ILE A 435 5.52 -3.46 -34.86
C ILE A 435 4.05 -3.90 -34.83
N GLU A 436 3.60 -4.67 -35.81
CA GLU A 436 2.22 -5.15 -35.89
C GLU A 436 1.88 -6.12 -34.74
N LYS A 437 2.77 -7.05 -34.41
CA LYS A 437 2.65 -7.91 -33.21
C LYS A 437 2.59 -7.06 -31.93
N GLY A 438 3.48 -6.08 -31.81
CA GLY A 438 3.55 -5.19 -30.65
C GLY A 438 2.28 -4.38 -30.44
N LYS A 439 1.67 -3.83 -31.52
CA LYS A 439 0.38 -3.13 -31.46
C LYS A 439 -0.73 -4.02 -30.90
N ARG A 440 -0.83 -5.27 -31.37
CA ARG A 440 -1.83 -6.24 -30.89
C ARG A 440 -1.60 -6.60 -29.44
N ASN A 441 -0.35 -6.79 -29.02
CA ASN A 441 -0.01 -7.05 -27.63
C ASN A 441 -0.36 -5.86 -26.72
N VAL A 442 -0.19 -4.61 -27.17
CA VAL A 442 -0.65 -3.44 -26.43
C VAL A 442 -2.16 -3.48 -26.23
N GLU A 443 -2.94 -3.82 -27.27
CA GLU A 443 -4.40 -3.93 -27.16
C GLU A 443 -4.82 -5.05 -26.19
N ILE A 444 -4.15 -6.21 -26.22
CA ILE A 444 -4.38 -7.29 -25.25
C ILE A 444 -4.17 -6.80 -23.80
N LEU A 445 -3.10 -6.04 -23.57
CA LEU A 445 -2.70 -5.58 -22.24
C LEU A 445 -3.58 -4.44 -21.69
N LYS A 446 -4.32 -3.74 -22.56
CA LYS A 446 -5.32 -2.77 -22.09
C LYS A 446 -6.41 -3.45 -21.28
N GLN A 447 -6.93 -2.77 -20.28
CA GLN A 447 -7.93 -3.30 -19.36
C GLN A 447 -8.80 -2.16 -18.82
N ALA A 448 -10.10 -2.42 -18.66
CA ALA A 448 -11.01 -1.48 -18.04
C ALA A 448 -10.75 -1.42 -16.51
N GLN A 449 -11.10 -0.31 -15.89
CA GLN A 449 -11.05 -0.20 -14.44
C GLN A 449 -12.18 -1.02 -13.79
N ASN A 450 -11.94 -1.50 -12.58
CA ASN A 450 -12.86 -2.34 -11.79
C ASN A 450 -13.27 -3.64 -12.49
N ASP A 451 -12.39 -4.15 -13.36
CA ASP A 451 -12.60 -5.38 -14.12
C ASP A 451 -11.32 -6.25 -14.12
N PRO A 452 -10.94 -6.80 -12.96
CA PRO A 452 -9.77 -7.67 -12.85
C PRO A 452 -10.01 -9.01 -13.57
N PHE A 453 -8.95 -9.53 -14.21
CA PHE A 453 -8.95 -10.80 -14.93
C PHE A 453 -8.43 -11.94 -14.06
N LYS A 454 -9.08 -13.09 -14.12
CA LYS A 454 -8.58 -14.33 -13.52
C LYS A 454 -7.27 -14.76 -14.17
N VAL A 455 -6.38 -15.38 -13.40
CA VAL A 455 -5.06 -15.74 -13.90
C VAL A 455 -5.09 -16.71 -15.06
N GLU A 456 -6.04 -17.67 -15.10
CA GLU A 456 -6.21 -18.61 -16.20
C GLU A 456 -6.64 -17.92 -17.50
N ASP A 457 -7.50 -16.91 -17.41
CA ASP A 457 -7.93 -16.11 -18.56
C ASP A 457 -6.77 -15.23 -19.07
N GLN A 458 -5.99 -14.62 -18.15
CA GLN A 458 -4.80 -13.87 -18.50
C GLN A 458 -3.77 -14.72 -19.24
N VAL A 459 -3.44 -15.91 -18.72
CA VAL A 459 -2.50 -16.85 -19.36
C VAL A 459 -2.97 -17.22 -20.75
N SER A 460 -4.26 -17.48 -20.92
CA SER A 460 -4.84 -17.92 -22.20
C SER A 460 -4.73 -16.83 -23.28
N ILE A 461 -5.02 -15.56 -22.96
CA ILE A 461 -4.95 -14.49 -23.95
C ILE A 461 -3.50 -14.03 -24.20
N ILE A 462 -2.64 -14.00 -23.17
CA ILE A 462 -1.23 -13.66 -23.31
C ILE A 462 -0.51 -14.70 -24.17
N TYR A 463 -0.87 -15.98 -24.05
CA TYR A 463 -0.36 -17.03 -24.92
C TYR A 463 -0.57 -16.72 -26.39
N LEU A 464 -1.76 -16.28 -26.78
CA LEU A 464 -2.06 -15.92 -28.17
C LEU A 464 -1.19 -14.76 -28.66
N GLY A 465 -1.02 -13.72 -27.85
CA GLY A 465 -0.17 -12.58 -28.17
C GLY A 465 1.31 -12.96 -28.29
N SER A 466 1.83 -13.78 -27.38
CA SER A 466 3.22 -14.22 -27.40
C SER A 466 3.55 -15.08 -28.63
N LYS A 467 2.61 -15.91 -29.08
CA LYS A 467 2.72 -16.80 -30.25
C LYS A 467 2.29 -16.16 -31.57
N ASP A 468 1.96 -14.88 -31.58
CA ASP A 468 1.47 -14.13 -32.77
C ASP A 468 0.24 -14.77 -33.47
N LEU A 469 -0.61 -15.43 -32.69
CA LEU A 469 -1.82 -16.10 -33.20
C LEU A 469 -2.96 -15.13 -33.54
N LEU A 470 -2.77 -13.84 -33.30
CA LEU A 470 -3.75 -12.79 -33.57
C LEU A 470 -3.44 -12.01 -34.85
N LYS A 471 -2.54 -12.51 -35.70
CA LYS A 471 -2.07 -11.80 -36.91
C LYS A 471 -3.20 -11.43 -37.87
N ALA A 472 -4.19 -12.27 -38.06
CA ALA A 472 -5.32 -12.04 -38.93
C ALA A 472 -6.43 -11.17 -38.30
N VAL A 473 -6.39 -10.94 -36.99
CA VAL A 473 -7.38 -10.10 -36.30
C VAL A 473 -6.99 -8.63 -36.43
N PRO A 474 -7.90 -7.75 -36.95
CA PRO A 474 -7.67 -6.30 -36.97
C PRO A 474 -7.44 -5.75 -35.56
N VAL A 475 -6.53 -4.75 -35.44
CA VAL A 475 -6.12 -4.21 -34.14
C VAL A 475 -7.29 -3.63 -33.34
N ASP A 476 -8.24 -2.98 -34.00
CA ASP A 476 -9.45 -2.40 -33.41
C ASP A 476 -10.46 -3.48 -32.94
N LYS A 477 -10.34 -4.73 -33.40
CA LYS A 477 -11.19 -5.86 -33.04
C LYS A 477 -10.61 -6.76 -31.96
N ILE A 478 -9.38 -6.52 -31.51
CA ILE A 478 -8.70 -7.35 -30.52
C ILE A 478 -9.51 -7.47 -29.21
N LYS A 479 -10.13 -6.39 -28.74
CA LYS A 479 -10.95 -6.43 -27.51
C LYS A 479 -12.22 -7.23 -27.65
N GLU A 480 -12.87 -7.17 -28.80
CA GLU A 480 -14.03 -7.99 -29.12
C GLU A 480 -13.65 -9.47 -29.20
N PHE A 481 -12.53 -9.76 -29.87
CA PHE A 481 -11.96 -11.09 -29.94
C PHE A 481 -11.63 -11.66 -28.54
N GLU A 482 -10.90 -10.90 -27.71
CA GLU A 482 -10.53 -11.26 -26.34
C GLU A 482 -11.77 -11.71 -25.54
N LYS A 483 -12.83 -10.91 -25.55
CA LYS A 483 -14.07 -11.20 -24.85
C LYS A 483 -14.70 -12.50 -25.32
N LYS A 484 -14.90 -12.68 -26.64
CA LYS A 484 -15.48 -13.90 -27.23
C LYS A 484 -14.62 -15.14 -26.94
N TYR A 485 -13.29 -15.00 -27.02
CA TYR A 485 -12.35 -16.07 -26.78
C TYR A 485 -12.45 -16.59 -25.33
N ILE A 486 -12.41 -15.67 -24.37
CA ILE A 486 -12.53 -16.00 -22.94
C ILE A 486 -13.91 -16.61 -22.64
N GLU A 487 -15.00 -16.08 -23.21
CA GLU A 487 -16.33 -16.64 -23.06
C GLU A 487 -16.41 -18.09 -23.59
N LEU A 488 -15.84 -18.37 -24.76
CA LEU A 488 -15.81 -19.73 -25.34
C LEU A 488 -15.00 -20.70 -24.46
N LEU A 489 -13.84 -20.27 -23.94
CA LEU A 489 -13.04 -21.10 -23.03
C LEU A 489 -13.80 -21.40 -21.74
N ASN A 490 -14.43 -20.40 -21.14
CA ASN A 490 -15.22 -20.57 -19.91
C ASN A 490 -16.46 -21.43 -20.11
N LEU A 491 -17.06 -21.44 -21.30
CA LEU A 491 -18.22 -22.29 -21.61
C LEU A 491 -17.83 -23.74 -21.90
N LYS A 492 -16.83 -23.96 -22.75
CA LYS A 492 -16.55 -25.30 -23.33
C LYS A 492 -15.30 -25.97 -22.72
N HIS A 493 -14.38 -25.24 -22.13
CA HIS A 493 -13.03 -25.72 -21.74
C HIS A 493 -12.65 -25.44 -20.30
N LYS A 494 -13.61 -25.42 -19.36
CA LYS A 494 -13.38 -25.15 -17.92
C LYS A 494 -12.28 -26.01 -17.29
N LYS A 495 -12.17 -27.29 -17.72
CA LYS A 495 -11.14 -28.22 -17.23
C LYS A 495 -9.73 -27.72 -17.59
N ILE A 496 -9.56 -27.18 -18.79
CA ILE A 496 -8.29 -26.64 -19.27
C ILE A 496 -7.93 -25.37 -18.48
N LEU A 497 -8.88 -24.46 -18.28
CA LEU A 497 -8.67 -23.27 -17.46
C LEU A 497 -8.26 -23.63 -16.02
N SER A 498 -8.90 -24.62 -15.41
CA SER A 498 -8.52 -25.12 -14.08
C SER A 498 -7.10 -25.68 -14.04
N GLN A 499 -6.66 -26.38 -15.09
CA GLN A 499 -5.29 -26.87 -15.19
C GLN A 499 -4.26 -25.73 -15.36
N ILE A 500 -4.61 -24.71 -16.15
CA ILE A 500 -3.77 -23.50 -16.31
C ILE A 500 -3.61 -22.78 -14.96
N LYS A 501 -4.71 -22.63 -14.21
CA LYS A 501 -4.69 -22.06 -12.86
C LYS A 501 -3.77 -22.82 -11.91
N GLN A 502 -3.67 -24.15 -12.04
CA GLN A 502 -2.75 -25.01 -11.30
C GLN A 502 -1.29 -24.91 -11.81
N GLY A 503 -1.00 -24.04 -12.76
CA GLY A 503 0.33 -23.85 -13.32
C GLY A 503 0.71 -24.85 -14.42
N LYS A 504 -0.22 -25.67 -14.92
CA LYS A 504 0.02 -26.63 -16.01
C LYS A 504 -0.13 -25.94 -17.37
N LEU A 505 0.80 -26.22 -18.27
CA LEU A 505 0.75 -25.80 -19.67
C LEU A 505 1.36 -26.93 -20.50
N THR A 506 0.52 -27.91 -20.88
CA THR A 506 0.88 -29.09 -21.68
C THR A 506 0.55 -28.85 -23.16
N ASP A 507 1.08 -29.70 -24.04
CA ASP A 507 0.80 -29.61 -25.48
C ASP A 507 -0.71 -29.77 -25.80
N GLU A 508 -1.43 -30.57 -25.02
CA GLU A 508 -2.90 -30.70 -25.13
C GLU A 508 -3.60 -29.36 -24.83
N ILE A 509 -3.15 -28.66 -23.78
CA ILE A 509 -3.69 -27.34 -23.41
C ILE A 509 -3.41 -26.32 -24.51
N THR A 510 -2.15 -26.22 -24.96
CA THR A 510 -1.76 -25.26 -26.00
C THR A 510 -2.49 -25.53 -27.32
N SER A 511 -2.58 -26.80 -27.75
CA SER A 511 -3.31 -27.18 -28.97
C SER A 511 -4.79 -26.81 -28.89
N THR A 512 -5.40 -26.94 -27.70
CA THR A 512 -6.81 -26.52 -27.52
C THR A 512 -6.95 -25.01 -27.58
N LEU A 513 -6.05 -24.24 -26.92
CA LEU A 513 -6.04 -22.78 -26.99
C LEU A 513 -5.89 -22.29 -28.44
N GLU A 514 -4.98 -22.88 -29.20
CA GLU A 514 -4.72 -22.58 -30.60
C GLU A 514 -5.91 -22.92 -31.49
N LYS A 515 -6.56 -24.08 -31.28
CA LYS A 515 -7.75 -24.49 -32.03
C LYS A 515 -8.91 -23.52 -31.83
N VAL A 516 -9.23 -23.16 -30.58
CA VAL A 516 -10.31 -22.21 -30.27
C VAL A 516 -9.99 -20.84 -30.87
N ALA A 517 -8.73 -20.40 -30.82
CA ALA A 517 -8.29 -19.16 -31.42
C ALA A 517 -8.45 -19.17 -32.93
N SER A 518 -8.01 -20.25 -33.61
CA SER A 518 -8.13 -20.39 -35.08
C SER A 518 -9.59 -20.39 -35.52
N GLU A 519 -10.48 -21.17 -34.84
CA GLU A 519 -11.92 -21.19 -35.13
C GLU A 519 -12.54 -19.79 -35.03
N LEU A 520 -12.14 -19.01 -34.03
CA LEU A 520 -12.65 -17.66 -33.84
C LEU A 520 -12.02 -16.66 -34.82
N THR A 521 -10.72 -16.75 -35.13
CA THR A 521 -10.02 -15.88 -36.07
C THR A 521 -10.63 -15.96 -37.49
N ALA A 522 -11.05 -17.16 -37.92
CA ALA A 522 -11.74 -17.34 -39.20
C ALA A 522 -13.04 -16.52 -39.36
N THR A 523 -13.57 -15.98 -38.26
CA THR A 523 -14.77 -15.10 -38.32
C THR A 523 -14.40 -13.64 -38.59
N TYR A 524 -13.12 -13.30 -38.61
CA TYR A 524 -12.58 -11.94 -38.86
C TYR A 524 -11.87 -11.83 -40.21
N GLU A 525 -11.66 -12.95 -40.91
CA GLU A 525 -11.22 -13.00 -42.29
C GLU A 525 -12.42 -12.79 -43.25
#